data_62b6a4b0885b25edd06e44199bb1c881
#
_entry.id   62b6a4b0885b25edd06e44199bb1c881
#
_cell.length_a   1.000
_cell.length_b   1.000
_cell.length_c   1.000
_cell.angle_alpha   90.00
_cell.angle_beta   90.00
_cell.angle_gamma   90.00
#
_symmetry.space_group_name_H-M   'P 1'
#
loop_
_entity.id
_entity.type
_entity.pdbx_description
1 polymer ?
#
loop_
_entity_poly.entity_id
_entity_poly.type
_entity_poly.pdbx_seq_one_letter_code
_entity_poly.pdbx_strand_id
1 'polypeptide(L)'
;ISVIAKSLVRERARTGLSLAEVARRAGIAKSTLSQLESGNGNPSLETLWSLCVALDIPFARLLEPQVNKTQVIRRGEGTKVVAEQANYQAILLAACPPGARRDIYLLLTQPGADRISHPHPPGSVEHIIVTQGRARVGLTSAPEELGEGDYICYPADQEHVFQALEPDTQALL
;
A
#
# COMPACT_ATOMS: atom_id res chain seq x y z
N ILE A 1 -9.45 19.11 18.31
CA ILE A 1 -10.81 18.86 17.76
C ILE A 1 -10.77 18.83 16.22
N SER A 2 -10.14 19.82 15.54
CA SER A 2 -10.12 19.85 14.07
C SER A 2 -9.39 18.65 13.42
N VAL A 3 -8.39 18.06 14.06
CA VAL A 3 -7.69 16.88 13.57
C VAL A 3 -8.61 15.66 13.61
N ILE A 4 -9.28 15.42 14.73
CA ILE A 4 -10.22 14.32 14.91
C ILE A 4 -11.38 14.41 13.92
N ALA A 5 -11.98 15.59 13.76
CA ALA A 5 -13.08 15.81 12.82
C ALA A 5 -12.68 15.44 11.38
N LYS A 6 -11.54 15.96 10.91
CA LYS A 6 -11.00 15.64 9.58
C LYS A 6 -10.68 14.16 9.42
N SER A 7 -10.12 13.53 10.48
CA SER A 7 -9.82 12.11 10.47
C SER A 7 -11.09 11.25 10.39
N LEU A 8 -12.15 11.59 11.13
CA LEU A 8 -13.43 10.90 11.06
C LEU A 8 -14.04 10.95 9.65
N VAL A 9 -14.10 12.13 9.05
CA VAL A 9 -14.59 12.28 7.66
C VAL A 9 -13.78 11.43 6.69
N ARG A 10 -12.45 11.52 6.79
CA ARG A 10 -11.51 10.75 5.95
C ARG A 10 -11.74 9.25 6.07
N GLU A 11 -11.73 8.73 7.30
CA GLU A 11 -11.83 7.29 7.54
C GLU A 11 -13.22 6.75 7.15
N ARG A 12 -14.28 7.51 7.41
CA ARG A 12 -15.62 7.14 6.93
C ARG A 12 -15.68 7.10 5.39
N ALA A 13 -15.16 8.12 4.72
CA ALA A 13 -15.12 8.15 3.26
C ALA A 13 -14.36 6.95 2.68
N ARG A 14 -13.26 6.53 3.34
CA ARG A 14 -12.47 5.35 2.96
C ARG A 14 -13.26 4.04 3.05
N THR A 15 -14.16 3.91 4.02
CA THR A 15 -15.00 2.71 4.16
C THR A 15 -16.18 2.69 3.21
N GLY A 16 -16.52 3.79 2.57
CA GLY A 16 -17.74 3.95 1.76
C GLY A 16 -19.04 3.94 2.57
N LEU A 17 -18.97 3.92 3.91
CA LEU A 17 -20.13 3.89 4.77
C LEU A 17 -20.81 5.27 4.86
N SER A 18 -22.13 5.25 4.92
CA SER A 18 -22.90 6.46 5.21
C SER A 18 -22.72 6.90 6.66
N LEU A 19 -22.92 8.19 6.93
CA LEU A 19 -22.89 8.76 8.28
C LEU A 19 -23.86 8.03 9.23
N ALA A 20 -25.05 7.67 8.74
CA ALA A 20 -26.04 6.94 9.51
C ALA A 20 -25.58 5.52 9.87
N GLU A 21 -24.91 4.84 8.94
CA GLU A 21 -24.43 3.47 9.17
C GLU A 21 -23.27 3.44 10.17
N VAL A 22 -22.31 4.38 10.07
CA VAL A 22 -21.22 4.47 11.05
C VAL A 22 -21.76 4.81 12.43
N ALA A 23 -22.70 5.77 12.55
CA ALA A 23 -23.31 6.12 13.81
C ALA A 23 -24.04 4.92 14.45
N ARG A 24 -24.78 4.16 13.63
CA ARG A 24 -25.48 2.93 14.08
C ARG A 24 -24.48 1.89 14.61
N ARG A 25 -23.39 1.63 13.88
CA ARG A 25 -22.33 0.68 14.30
C ARG A 25 -21.62 1.12 15.58
N ALA A 26 -21.40 2.41 15.72
CA ALA A 26 -20.76 2.99 16.90
C ALA A 26 -21.71 3.15 18.10
N GLY A 27 -23.01 2.88 17.94
CA GLY A 27 -24.01 3.03 19.00
C GLY A 27 -24.27 4.47 19.43
N ILE A 28 -24.07 5.45 18.51
CA ILE A 28 -24.28 6.89 18.77
C ILE A 28 -25.37 7.46 17.84
N ALA A 29 -25.93 8.61 18.22
CA ALA A 29 -26.87 9.32 17.35
C ALA A 29 -26.17 9.84 16.07
N LYS A 30 -26.86 9.80 14.92
CA LYS A 30 -26.39 10.38 13.65
C LYS A 30 -26.02 11.85 13.80
N SER A 31 -26.82 12.62 14.57
CA SER A 31 -26.55 14.04 14.85
C SER A 31 -25.25 14.24 15.61
N THR A 32 -24.92 13.36 16.54
CA THR A 32 -23.66 13.38 17.30
C THR A 32 -22.48 13.20 16.35
N LEU A 33 -22.51 12.18 15.49
CA LEU A 33 -21.43 11.96 14.52
C LEU A 33 -21.30 13.15 13.54
N SER A 34 -22.42 13.71 13.09
CA SER A 34 -22.42 14.89 12.22
C SER A 34 -21.75 16.10 12.88
N GLN A 35 -22.03 16.34 14.17
CA GLN A 35 -21.37 17.40 14.93
C GLN A 35 -19.88 17.15 15.11
N LEU A 36 -19.47 15.89 15.34
CA LEU A 36 -18.06 15.52 15.46
C LEU A 36 -17.30 15.74 14.16
N GLU A 37 -17.87 15.33 13.02
CA GLU A 37 -17.27 15.54 11.70
C GLU A 37 -17.20 17.01 11.28
N SER A 38 -18.13 17.84 11.74
CA SER A 38 -18.09 19.30 11.52
C SER A 38 -17.15 20.05 12.49
N GLY A 39 -16.57 19.34 13.45
CA GLY A 39 -15.66 19.94 14.45
C GLY A 39 -16.35 20.68 15.59
N ASN A 40 -17.68 20.56 15.69
CA ASN A 40 -18.52 21.28 16.68
C ASN A 40 -18.82 20.44 17.93
N GLY A 41 -18.29 19.22 18.01
CA GLY A 41 -18.50 18.32 19.13
C GLY A 41 -17.26 18.15 19.99
N ASN A 42 -17.44 17.78 21.26
CA ASN A 42 -16.38 17.34 22.16
C ASN A 42 -16.65 15.89 22.56
N PRO A 43 -16.10 14.91 21.81
CA PRO A 43 -16.35 13.50 22.08
C PRO A 43 -15.64 13.01 23.34
N SER A 44 -16.29 12.11 24.06
CA SER A 44 -15.60 11.34 25.11
C SER A 44 -14.64 10.32 24.51
N LEU A 45 -13.71 9.80 25.31
CA LEU A 45 -12.80 8.74 24.90
C LEU A 45 -13.57 7.50 24.43
N GLU A 46 -14.65 7.14 25.12
CA GLU A 46 -15.50 5.99 24.81
C GLU A 46 -16.19 6.17 23.44
N THR A 47 -16.67 7.38 23.16
CA THR A 47 -17.27 7.71 21.85
C THR A 47 -16.25 7.55 20.73
N LEU A 48 -15.03 8.06 20.92
CA LEU A 48 -13.95 7.91 19.93
C LEU A 48 -13.56 6.45 19.74
N TRP A 49 -13.52 5.67 20.82
CA TRP A 49 -13.22 4.24 20.75
C TRP A 49 -14.30 3.47 19.99
N SER A 50 -15.57 3.73 20.27
CA SER A 50 -16.68 3.12 19.54
C SER A 50 -16.65 3.45 18.05
N LEU A 51 -16.26 4.67 17.69
CA LEU A 51 -16.08 5.07 16.28
C LEU A 51 -14.89 4.35 15.64
N CYS A 52 -13.78 4.15 16.36
CA CYS A 52 -12.65 3.37 15.85
C CYS A 52 -13.05 1.93 15.56
N VAL A 53 -13.81 1.29 16.42
CA VAL A 53 -14.35 -0.06 16.20
C VAL A 53 -15.29 -0.08 14.99
N ALA A 54 -16.20 0.88 14.89
CA ALA A 54 -17.16 0.97 13.78
C ALA A 54 -16.49 1.19 12.42
N LEU A 55 -15.35 1.88 12.40
CA LEU A 55 -14.57 2.19 11.20
C LEU A 55 -13.45 1.18 10.92
N ASP A 56 -13.23 0.23 11.84
CA ASP A 56 -12.13 -0.74 11.79
C ASP A 56 -10.75 -0.07 11.65
N ILE A 57 -10.47 0.87 12.56
CA ILE A 57 -9.20 1.62 12.59
C ILE A 57 -8.58 1.65 13.98
N PRO A 58 -7.24 1.69 14.09
CA PRO A 58 -6.57 1.97 15.35
C PRO A 58 -6.90 3.39 15.87
N PHE A 59 -6.97 3.58 17.17
CA PHE A 59 -7.26 4.87 17.79
C PHE A 59 -6.30 5.99 17.35
N ALA A 60 -5.02 5.67 17.20
CA ALA A 60 -4.00 6.60 16.73
C ALA A 60 -4.36 7.27 15.39
N ARG A 61 -5.10 6.56 14.51
CA ARG A 61 -5.55 7.09 13.20
C ARG A 61 -6.42 8.33 13.32
N LEU A 62 -7.18 8.48 14.40
CA LEU A 62 -8.00 9.68 14.63
C LEU A 62 -7.16 10.88 15.07
N LEU A 63 -5.99 10.64 15.65
CA LEU A 63 -5.11 11.68 16.20
C LEU A 63 -4.03 12.12 15.22
N GLU A 64 -3.81 11.35 14.13
CA GLU A 64 -2.81 11.67 13.12
C GLU A 64 -3.29 12.83 12.22
N PRO A 65 -2.56 13.96 12.17
CA PRO A 65 -2.84 15.00 11.20
C PRO A 65 -2.60 14.44 9.79
N GLN A 66 -3.47 14.80 8.86
CA GLN A 66 -3.27 14.46 7.46
C GLN A 66 -2.11 15.30 6.92
N VAL A 67 -0.98 14.68 6.73
CA VAL A 67 0.17 15.30 6.08
C VAL A 67 0.18 14.85 4.63
N ASN A 68 -0.56 15.53 3.78
CA ASN A 68 -0.42 15.40 2.33
C ASN A 68 0.88 16.13 1.93
N LYS A 69 2.03 15.47 2.13
CA LYS A 69 3.30 15.99 1.64
C LYS A 69 3.50 15.49 0.22
N THR A 70 3.77 16.42 -0.70
CA THR A 70 4.36 16.06 -1.97
C THR A 70 5.69 15.36 -1.67
N GLN A 71 5.86 14.14 -2.17
CA GLN A 71 7.10 13.37 -2.06
C GLN A 71 7.73 13.31 -3.44
N VAL A 72 9.01 13.62 -3.51
CA VAL A 72 9.82 13.46 -4.71
C VAL A 72 11.01 12.60 -4.33
N ILE A 73 11.23 11.52 -5.07
CA ILE A 73 12.42 10.67 -4.98
C ILE A 73 13.12 10.80 -6.32
N ARG A 74 14.32 11.42 -6.32
CA ARG A 74 15.11 11.59 -7.53
C ARG A 74 15.81 10.29 -7.90
N ARG A 75 16.19 10.15 -9.18
CA ARG A 75 16.95 8.99 -9.66
C ARG A 75 18.20 8.78 -8.79
N GLY A 76 18.40 7.57 -8.30
CA GLY A 76 19.50 7.21 -7.41
C GLY A 76 19.26 7.46 -5.92
N GLU A 77 18.17 8.14 -5.55
CA GLU A 77 17.74 8.34 -4.17
C GLU A 77 16.78 7.23 -3.71
N GLY A 78 16.44 7.24 -2.43
CA GLY A 78 15.49 6.30 -1.82
C GLY A 78 16.17 5.18 -1.06
N THR A 79 15.35 4.48 -0.26
CA THR A 79 15.82 3.33 0.54
C THR A 79 15.97 2.11 -0.36
N LYS A 80 17.20 1.60 -0.46
CA LYS A 80 17.55 0.44 -1.29
C LYS A 80 17.61 -0.82 -0.44
N VAL A 81 17.05 -1.89 -0.97
CA VAL A 81 17.21 -3.26 -0.49
C VAL A 81 17.83 -4.07 -1.62
N VAL A 82 18.87 -4.83 -1.31
CA VAL A 82 19.64 -5.60 -2.30
C VAL A 82 19.47 -7.08 -2.00
N ALA A 83 19.26 -7.89 -3.02
CA ALA A 83 19.20 -9.34 -2.88
C ALA A 83 20.62 -9.93 -2.68
N GLU A 84 20.75 -10.96 -1.83
CA GLU A 84 22.04 -11.57 -1.52
C GLU A 84 22.63 -12.40 -2.69
N GLN A 85 21.76 -13.03 -3.47
CA GLN A 85 22.16 -14.02 -4.48
C GLN A 85 21.87 -13.61 -5.93
N ALA A 86 21.37 -12.40 -6.15
CA ALA A 86 21.03 -11.90 -7.48
C ALA A 86 21.39 -10.42 -7.63
N ASN A 87 21.68 -9.99 -8.85
CA ASN A 87 21.85 -8.57 -9.20
C ASN A 87 20.46 -7.88 -9.27
N TYR A 88 19.82 -7.77 -8.11
CA TYR A 88 18.47 -7.27 -7.94
C TYR A 88 18.44 -6.28 -6.78
N GLN A 89 18.03 -5.06 -7.06
CA GLN A 89 17.85 -4.00 -6.08
C GLN A 89 16.41 -3.49 -6.14
N ALA A 90 15.77 -3.36 -5.00
CA ALA A 90 14.46 -2.74 -4.87
C ALA A 90 14.60 -1.38 -4.14
N ILE A 91 14.03 -0.34 -4.70
CA ILE A 91 13.96 0.99 -4.08
C ILE A 91 12.52 1.23 -3.69
N LEU A 92 12.26 1.37 -2.38
CA LEU A 92 10.92 1.68 -1.89
C LEU A 92 10.54 3.11 -2.30
N LEU A 93 9.50 3.24 -3.13
CA LEU A 93 8.95 4.53 -3.57
C LEU A 93 7.80 4.98 -2.67
N ALA A 94 6.94 4.06 -2.26
CA ALA A 94 5.83 4.35 -1.37
C ALA A 94 5.56 3.15 -0.48
N ALA A 95 5.68 3.36 0.82
CA ALA A 95 5.27 2.38 1.80
C ALA A 95 3.73 2.32 1.89
N CYS A 96 3.24 1.16 2.28
CA CYS A 96 1.82 0.95 2.52
C CYS A 96 1.32 1.90 3.60
N PRO A 97 0.38 2.80 3.31
CA PRO A 97 -0.23 3.62 4.35
C PRO A 97 -1.05 2.73 5.30
N PRO A 98 -1.18 3.11 6.58
CA PRO A 98 -2.00 2.37 7.53
C PRO A 98 -3.41 2.11 6.99
N GLY A 99 -3.84 0.84 7.01
CA GLY A 99 -5.14 0.39 6.50
C GLY A 99 -5.22 0.17 4.97
N ALA A 100 -4.15 0.36 4.23
CA ALA A 100 -3.96 -0.17 2.88
C ALA A 100 -3.01 -1.37 2.92
N ARG A 101 -2.89 -2.11 1.82
CA ARG A 101 -2.03 -3.30 1.74
C ARG A 101 -1.27 -3.29 0.41
N ARG A 102 -0.49 -2.23 0.19
CA ARG A 102 0.34 -2.13 -1.02
C ARG A 102 1.60 -1.31 -0.74
N ASP A 103 2.69 -1.79 -1.24
CA ASP A 103 3.94 -1.04 -1.37
C ASP A 103 4.24 -0.81 -2.85
N ILE A 104 5.07 0.17 -3.18
CA ILE A 104 5.51 0.44 -4.55
C ILE A 104 7.03 0.50 -4.54
N TYR A 105 7.65 -0.31 -5.42
CA TYR A 105 9.09 -0.40 -5.58
C TYR A 105 9.52 -0.13 -7.02
N LEU A 106 10.67 0.52 -7.17
CA LEU A 106 11.43 0.51 -8.41
C LEU A 106 12.48 -0.60 -8.32
N LEU A 107 12.46 -1.51 -9.27
CA LEU A 107 13.43 -2.59 -9.41
C LEU A 107 14.53 -2.17 -10.37
N LEU A 108 15.78 -2.33 -9.95
CA LEU A 108 16.99 -2.16 -10.77
C LEU A 108 17.71 -3.49 -10.81
N THR A 109 17.87 -4.07 -12.00
CA THR A 109 18.32 -5.44 -12.14
C THR A 109 19.31 -5.60 -13.28
N GLN A 110 20.19 -6.59 -13.15
CA GLN A 110 21.17 -6.99 -14.18
C GLN A 110 21.01 -8.47 -14.48
N PRO A 111 21.34 -8.93 -15.69
CA PRO A 111 21.41 -10.34 -15.99
C PRO A 111 22.33 -11.10 -15.04
N GLY A 112 22.03 -12.38 -14.83
CA GLY A 112 22.77 -13.24 -13.93
C GLY A 112 21.86 -14.23 -13.22
N ALA A 113 22.06 -14.40 -11.91
CA ALA A 113 21.24 -15.29 -11.12
C ALA A 113 19.79 -14.77 -11.01
N ASP A 114 18.84 -15.68 -11.11
CA ASP A 114 17.41 -15.41 -10.96
C ASP A 114 17.11 -14.99 -9.51
N ARG A 115 16.27 -13.99 -9.35
CA ARG A 115 15.67 -13.69 -8.06
C ARG A 115 14.45 -14.59 -7.86
N ILE A 116 14.64 -15.69 -7.15
CA ILE A 116 13.53 -16.55 -6.72
C ILE A 116 13.04 -16.08 -5.36
N SER A 117 11.75 -15.80 -5.26
CA SER A 117 11.08 -15.34 -4.04
C SER A 117 10.22 -16.47 -3.46
N HIS A 118 10.38 -16.70 -2.15
CA HIS A 118 9.47 -17.56 -1.42
C HIS A 118 8.07 -16.96 -1.34
N PRO A 119 7.03 -17.78 -1.16
CA PRO A 119 5.66 -17.31 -1.00
C PRO A 119 5.53 -16.20 0.03
N HIS A 120 4.87 -15.11 -0.34
CA HIS A 120 4.44 -14.05 0.56
C HIS A 120 3.21 -14.49 1.37
N PRO A 121 2.72 -13.70 2.34
CA PRO A 121 1.50 -14.02 3.07
C PRO A 121 0.31 -14.35 2.16
N PRO A 122 -0.60 -15.26 2.56
CA PRO A 122 -1.75 -15.64 1.75
C PRO A 122 -2.56 -14.45 1.23
N GLY A 123 -2.92 -14.49 -0.05
CA GLY A 123 -3.66 -13.43 -0.73
C GLY A 123 -2.79 -12.27 -1.22
N SER A 124 -1.46 -12.37 -1.10
CA SER A 124 -0.55 -11.40 -1.72
C SER A 124 -0.58 -11.52 -3.24
N VAL A 125 -0.57 -10.38 -3.91
CA VAL A 125 -0.52 -10.27 -5.38
C VAL A 125 0.59 -9.30 -5.73
N GLU A 126 1.38 -9.64 -6.74
CA GLU A 126 2.34 -8.72 -7.35
C GLU A 126 1.85 -8.23 -8.71
N HIS A 127 2.08 -6.95 -8.94
CA HIS A 127 1.84 -6.28 -10.22
C HIS A 127 3.17 -5.74 -10.71
N ILE A 128 3.61 -6.12 -11.89
CA ILE A 128 4.89 -5.68 -12.45
C ILE A 128 4.66 -5.04 -13.82
N ILE A 129 5.31 -3.88 -14.03
CA ILE A 129 5.44 -3.23 -15.33
C ILE A 129 6.92 -3.12 -15.63
N VAL A 130 7.39 -3.72 -16.74
CA VAL A 130 8.76 -3.51 -17.22
C VAL A 130 8.85 -2.13 -17.83
N THR A 131 9.75 -1.29 -17.31
CA THR A 131 9.92 0.10 -17.75
C THR A 131 11.14 0.29 -18.64
N GLN A 132 12.09 -0.67 -18.61
CA GLN A 132 13.29 -0.69 -19.46
C GLN A 132 13.82 -2.11 -19.57
N GLY A 133 14.27 -2.50 -20.76
CA GLY A 133 14.86 -3.81 -21.02
C GLY A 133 13.84 -4.94 -21.11
N ARG A 134 14.27 -6.15 -20.76
CA ARG A 134 13.44 -7.38 -20.80
C ARG A 134 13.65 -8.23 -19.56
N ALA A 135 12.59 -8.86 -19.09
CA ALA A 135 12.63 -9.73 -17.92
C ALA A 135 11.78 -11.00 -18.12
N ARG A 136 12.16 -12.08 -17.45
CA ARG A 136 11.34 -13.25 -17.24
C ARG A 136 10.76 -13.19 -15.83
N VAL A 137 9.42 -13.15 -15.74
CA VAL A 137 8.69 -12.80 -14.51
C VAL A 137 7.48 -13.70 -14.33
N GLY A 138 7.12 -13.97 -13.08
CA GLY A 138 5.90 -14.67 -12.72
C GLY A 138 6.13 -15.89 -11.86
N LEU A 139 5.16 -16.79 -11.82
CA LEU A 139 5.30 -18.04 -11.07
C LEU A 139 6.44 -18.88 -11.64
N THR A 140 7.22 -19.53 -10.77
CA THR A 140 8.32 -20.41 -11.20
C THR A 140 7.82 -21.57 -12.09
N SER A 141 6.55 -21.96 -11.92
CA SER A 141 5.91 -23.02 -12.72
C SER A 141 5.54 -22.58 -14.15
N ALA A 142 5.37 -21.27 -14.39
CA ALA A 142 4.95 -20.71 -15.68
C ALA A 142 5.39 -19.24 -15.79
N PRO A 143 6.70 -18.95 -15.87
CA PRO A 143 7.18 -17.58 -16.01
C PRO A 143 6.96 -17.07 -17.43
N GLU A 144 6.69 -15.76 -17.55
CA GLU A 144 6.48 -15.06 -18.83
C GLU A 144 7.66 -14.14 -19.16
N GLU A 145 7.99 -14.00 -20.45
CA GLU A 145 8.95 -13.02 -20.91
C GLU A 145 8.23 -11.70 -21.24
N LEU A 146 8.71 -10.62 -20.63
CA LEU A 146 8.13 -9.28 -20.75
C LEU A 146 9.17 -8.31 -21.30
N GLY A 147 8.72 -7.42 -22.19
CA GLY A 147 9.46 -6.26 -22.69
C GLY A 147 8.96 -4.96 -22.10
N GLU A 148 9.54 -3.85 -22.57
CA GLU A 148 9.16 -2.50 -22.12
C GLU A 148 7.67 -2.22 -22.35
N GLY A 149 6.99 -1.74 -21.31
CA GLY A 149 5.56 -1.44 -21.31
C GLY A 149 4.67 -2.61 -21.00
N ASP A 150 5.20 -3.84 -20.98
CA ASP A 150 4.42 -5.01 -20.64
C ASP A 150 4.10 -5.07 -19.15
N TYR A 151 2.94 -5.61 -18.84
CA TYR A 151 2.40 -5.77 -17.51
C TYR A 151 2.05 -7.22 -17.21
N ILE A 152 2.37 -7.67 -16.01
CA ILE A 152 1.93 -8.95 -15.46
C ILE A 152 1.36 -8.76 -14.05
N CYS A 153 0.42 -9.61 -13.69
CA CYS A 153 -0.10 -9.76 -12.33
C CYS A 153 -0.17 -11.25 -12.01
N TYR A 154 0.31 -11.64 -10.83
CA TYR A 154 0.30 -13.02 -10.38
C TYR A 154 0.12 -13.13 -8.86
N PRO A 155 -0.39 -14.28 -8.35
CA PRO A 155 -0.46 -14.54 -6.93
C PRO A 155 0.95 -14.71 -6.36
N ALA A 156 1.38 -13.79 -5.50
CA ALA A 156 2.70 -13.80 -4.89
C ALA A 156 2.77 -14.65 -3.61
N ASP A 157 1.68 -15.28 -3.20
CA ASP A 157 1.63 -16.31 -2.17
C ASP A 157 2.05 -17.70 -2.69
N GLN A 158 2.59 -17.75 -3.91
CA GLN A 158 3.28 -18.90 -4.50
C GLN A 158 4.72 -18.51 -4.83
N GLU A 159 5.58 -19.50 -5.02
CA GLU A 159 6.97 -19.26 -5.44
C GLU A 159 7.01 -18.59 -6.82
N HIS A 160 7.75 -17.50 -6.92
CA HIS A 160 7.82 -16.69 -8.13
C HIS A 160 9.24 -16.22 -8.42
N VAL A 161 9.49 -15.81 -9.67
CA VAL A 161 10.81 -15.45 -10.17
C VAL A 161 10.79 -14.08 -10.85
N PHE A 162 11.89 -13.35 -10.70
CA PHE A 162 12.26 -12.22 -11.54
C PHE A 162 13.69 -12.43 -12.04
N GLN A 163 13.88 -12.46 -13.36
CA GLN A 163 15.16 -12.58 -14.02
C GLN A 163 15.31 -11.49 -15.08
N ALA A 164 16.32 -10.63 -14.95
CA ALA A 164 16.67 -9.71 -16.02
C ALA A 164 17.28 -10.49 -17.19
N LEU A 165 16.79 -10.27 -18.39
CA LEU A 165 17.31 -10.86 -19.63
C LEU A 165 18.27 -9.93 -20.38
N GLU A 166 18.21 -8.64 -20.09
CA GLU A 166 19.05 -7.59 -20.68
C GLU A 166 19.70 -6.74 -19.59
N PRO A 167 20.88 -6.13 -19.87
CA PRO A 167 21.49 -5.19 -18.94
C PRO A 167 20.57 -4.02 -18.60
N ASP A 168 20.71 -3.49 -17.37
CA ASP A 168 19.98 -2.33 -16.87
C ASP A 168 18.46 -2.45 -16.94
N THR A 169 17.94 -3.67 -16.86
CA THR A 169 16.50 -3.92 -16.83
C THR A 169 15.86 -3.30 -15.59
N GLN A 170 14.79 -2.55 -15.80
CA GLN A 170 14.04 -1.86 -14.75
C GLN A 170 12.56 -2.22 -14.82
N ALA A 171 11.94 -2.30 -13.65
CA ALA A 171 10.52 -2.56 -13.53
C ALA A 171 9.93 -1.79 -12.34
N LEU A 172 8.64 -1.51 -12.42
CA LEU A 172 7.83 -1.03 -11.31
C LEU A 172 7.06 -2.23 -10.72
N LEU A 173 7.23 -2.46 -9.43
CA LEU A 173 6.53 -3.48 -8.63
C LEU A 173 5.60 -2.81 -7.64
#